data_4c19324cd8c724f72adb5375e3de18dd
#
_entry.id   4c19324cd8c724f72adb5375e3de18dd
#
_cell.length_a   1.000
_cell.length_b   1.000
_cell.length_c   1.000
_cell.angle_alpha   90.00
_cell.angle_beta   90.00
_cell.angle_gamma   90.00
#
_symmetry.space_group_name_H-M   'P 1'
#
loop_
_entity.id
_entity.type
_entity.pdbx_description
1 polymer ?
#
loop_
_entity_poly.entity_id
_entity_poly.type
_entity_poly.pdbx_seq_one_letter_code
_entity_poly.pdbx_strand_id
1 'polypeptide(L)'
;MPSTPILAKKLQAYGITMTEHLTVSDGLEQVAAAIDEMRKKPVDMILCTGGMSVDPDDNTPGAIARSGARIVTYGAAVLPGAMFLLGYYEDGQPVMGLPGCVMYAKATIFDLILPRVAAGLSVTKQEIAALDCGGLCLGCAECHYPVCPSVRSVKSNDVTIYISTA
;
A
#
# COMPACT_ATOMS: atom_id res chain seq x y z
N MET A 1 -13.78 13.55 -8.39
CA MET A 1 -13.01 12.79 -7.40
C MET A 1 -11.53 12.91 -7.75
N PRO A 2 -10.72 13.64 -7.01
CA PRO A 2 -9.33 13.94 -7.42
C PRO A 2 -8.33 12.80 -7.18
N SER A 3 -8.66 11.78 -6.39
CA SER A 3 -7.75 10.70 -5.99
C SER A 3 -7.48 9.64 -7.07
N THR A 4 -8.46 9.32 -7.87
CA THR A 4 -8.39 8.25 -8.88
C THR A 4 -7.28 8.44 -9.94
N PRO A 5 -7.04 9.66 -10.50
CA PRO A 5 -6.01 9.82 -11.53
C PRO A 5 -4.58 9.62 -11.03
N ILE A 6 -4.30 9.98 -9.78
CA ILE A 6 -2.94 9.85 -9.22
C ILE A 6 -2.64 8.39 -8.94
N LEU A 7 -3.59 7.67 -8.33
CA LEU A 7 -3.45 6.24 -8.08
C LEU A 7 -3.33 5.45 -9.39
N ALA A 8 -4.18 5.77 -10.38
CA ALA A 8 -4.11 5.14 -11.70
C ALA A 8 -2.72 5.32 -12.35
N LYS A 9 -2.12 6.51 -12.24
CA LYS A 9 -0.76 6.78 -12.74
C LYS A 9 0.30 5.91 -12.04
N LYS A 10 0.21 5.76 -10.71
CA LYS A 10 1.12 4.91 -9.95
C LYS A 10 1.00 3.43 -10.35
N LEU A 11 -0.23 2.95 -10.55
CA LEU A 11 -0.50 1.59 -11.01
C LEU A 11 0.01 1.35 -12.44
N GLN A 12 -0.24 2.30 -13.34
CA GLN A 12 0.17 2.21 -14.75
C GLN A 12 1.70 2.10 -14.91
N ALA A 13 2.49 2.69 -14.01
CA ALA A 13 3.95 2.56 -14.02
C ALA A 13 4.43 1.10 -13.89
N TYR A 14 3.58 0.20 -13.38
CA TYR A 14 3.83 -1.23 -13.24
C TYR A 14 2.94 -2.09 -14.15
N GLY A 15 2.35 -1.50 -15.19
CA GLY A 15 1.47 -2.21 -16.12
C GLY A 15 0.11 -2.61 -15.55
N ILE A 16 -0.25 -2.07 -14.38
CA ILE A 16 -1.52 -2.40 -13.71
C ILE A 16 -2.59 -1.43 -14.17
N THR A 17 -3.73 -1.96 -14.57
CA THR A 17 -4.89 -1.18 -15.00
C THR A 17 -5.98 -1.22 -13.94
N MET A 18 -6.52 -0.07 -13.58
CA MET A 18 -7.71 0.02 -12.74
C MET A 18 -8.93 -0.32 -13.59
N THR A 19 -9.52 -1.48 -13.39
CA THR A 19 -10.67 -1.99 -14.18
C THR A 19 -12.01 -1.68 -13.52
N GLU A 20 -12.04 -1.59 -12.18
CA GLU A 20 -13.26 -1.41 -11.41
C GLU A 20 -13.08 -0.25 -10.41
N HIS A 21 -14.16 0.44 -10.13
CA HIS A 21 -14.20 1.51 -9.14
C HIS A 21 -15.56 1.60 -8.49
N LEU A 22 -15.61 1.59 -7.17
CA LEU A 22 -16.81 1.74 -6.38
C LEU A 22 -16.59 2.79 -5.28
N THR A 23 -17.55 3.67 -5.09
CA THR A 23 -17.54 4.65 -3.98
C THR A 23 -18.76 4.38 -3.10
N VAL A 24 -18.49 4.23 -1.82
CA VAL A 24 -19.53 4.01 -0.79
C VAL A 24 -19.37 5.00 0.34
N SER A 25 -20.39 5.14 1.17
CA SER A 25 -20.30 5.90 2.41
C SER A 25 -19.38 5.21 3.41
N ASP A 26 -18.78 5.99 4.30
CA ASP A 26 -17.81 5.54 5.30
C ASP A 26 -18.50 4.86 6.48
N GLY A 27 -19.06 3.70 6.24
CA GLY A 27 -19.64 2.82 7.26
C GLY A 27 -19.04 1.43 7.16
N LEU A 28 -18.77 0.79 8.31
CA LEU A 28 -18.14 -0.53 8.37
C LEU A 28 -18.83 -1.56 7.46
N GLU A 29 -20.16 -1.64 7.54
CA GLU A 29 -20.95 -2.60 6.77
C GLU A 29 -20.93 -2.28 5.27
N GLN A 30 -21.04 -0.98 4.92
CA GLN A 30 -21.05 -0.52 3.55
C GLN A 30 -19.71 -0.77 2.87
N VAL A 31 -18.59 -0.48 3.55
CA VAL A 31 -17.26 -0.73 3.04
C VAL A 31 -16.98 -2.23 2.93
N ALA A 32 -17.36 -3.03 3.92
CA ALA A 32 -17.20 -4.49 3.86
C ALA A 32 -17.99 -5.11 2.71
N ALA A 33 -19.26 -4.70 2.52
CA ALA A 33 -20.09 -5.16 1.42
C ALA A 33 -19.51 -4.78 0.05
N ALA A 34 -18.95 -3.57 -0.06
CA ALA A 34 -18.28 -3.11 -1.28
C ALA A 34 -17.04 -3.95 -1.60
N ILE A 35 -16.23 -4.30 -0.59
CA ILE A 35 -15.09 -5.19 -0.75
C ILE A 35 -15.55 -6.57 -1.22
N ASP A 36 -16.58 -7.13 -0.61
CA ASP A 36 -17.15 -8.44 -0.99
C ASP A 36 -17.70 -8.43 -2.42
N GLU A 37 -18.28 -7.31 -2.87
CA GLU A 37 -18.70 -7.14 -4.26
C GLU A 37 -17.51 -7.14 -5.21
N MET A 38 -16.44 -6.40 -4.88
CA MET A 38 -15.21 -6.36 -5.68
C MET A 38 -14.53 -7.73 -5.77
N ARG A 39 -14.55 -8.53 -4.68
CA ARG A 39 -14.00 -9.89 -4.68
C ARG A 39 -14.70 -10.86 -5.63
N LYS A 40 -15.94 -10.62 -5.99
CA LYS A 40 -16.69 -11.44 -6.96
C LYS A 40 -16.30 -11.15 -8.41
N LYS A 41 -15.55 -10.07 -8.63
CA LYS A 41 -15.10 -9.66 -9.97
C LYS A 41 -13.73 -10.26 -10.28
N PRO A 42 -13.36 -10.40 -11.57
CA PRO A 42 -12.04 -10.89 -11.96
C PRO A 42 -10.98 -9.79 -11.80
N VAL A 43 -10.63 -9.48 -10.55
CA VAL A 43 -9.62 -8.48 -10.21
C VAL A 43 -8.48 -9.13 -9.44
N ASP A 44 -7.24 -8.76 -9.74
CA ASP A 44 -6.04 -9.35 -9.14
C ASP A 44 -5.70 -8.75 -7.77
N MET A 45 -6.14 -7.52 -7.48
CA MET A 45 -5.95 -6.85 -6.20
C MET A 45 -7.06 -5.86 -5.89
N ILE A 46 -7.25 -5.57 -4.61
CA ILE A 46 -8.22 -4.58 -4.12
C ILE A 46 -7.48 -3.47 -3.39
N LEU A 47 -7.77 -2.22 -3.75
CA LEU A 47 -7.22 -1.04 -3.12
C LEU A 47 -8.33 -0.21 -2.50
N CYS A 48 -8.27 -0.01 -1.19
CA CYS A 48 -9.23 0.80 -0.44
C CYS A 48 -8.59 2.16 -0.12
N THR A 49 -9.31 3.25 -0.36
CA THR A 49 -8.86 4.62 -0.06
C THR A 49 -9.94 5.36 0.73
N GLY A 50 -9.54 6.19 1.68
CA GLY A 50 -10.45 6.82 2.63
C GLY A 50 -10.66 5.97 3.88
N GLY A 51 -11.01 6.57 5.01
CA GLY A 51 -11.19 5.87 6.28
C GLY A 51 -9.95 5.10 6.76
N MET A 52 -8.76 5.62 6.49
CA MET A 52 -7.46 4.98 6.76
C MET A 52 -6.54 5.83 7.66
N SER A 53 -7.10 6.70 8.48
CA SER A 53 -6.37 7.49 9.44
C SER A 53 -6.41 6.85 10.84
N VAL A 54 -6.12 7.61 11.87
CA VAL A 54 -6.14 7.18 13.27
C VAL A 54 -7.45 7.49 13.98
N ASP A 55 -8.41 8.07 13.26
CA ASP A 55 -9.68 8.46 13.84
C ASP A 55 -10.53 7.22 14.19
N PRO A 56 -11.25 7.24 15.32
CA PRO A 56 -12.12 6.12 15.71
C PRO A 56 -13.22 5.79 14.69
N ASP A 57 -13.59 6.77 13.87
CA ASP A 57 -14.62 6.62 12.83
C ASP A 57 -14.08 6.07 11.50
N ASP A 58 -12.77 5.82 11.40
CA ASP A 58 -12.14 5.24 10.21
C ASP A 58 -12.41 3.74 10.13
N ASN A 59 -13.38 3.37 9.32
CA ASN A 59 -13.92 2.01 9.25
C ASN A 59 -13.20 1.08 8.26
N THR A 60 -12.37 1.60 7.37
CA THR A 60 -11.75 0.81 6.29
C THR A 60 -10.88 -0.33 6.80
N PRO A 61 -10.01 -0.17 7.82
CA PRO A 61 -9.23 -1.30 8.35
C PRO A 61 -10.11 -2.41 8.94
N GLY A 62 -11.14 -2.03 9.70
CA GLY A 62 -12.12 -2.96 10.25
C GLY A 62 -12.91 -3.71 9.17
N ALA A 63 -13.30 -3.01 8.11
CA ALA A 63 -14.02 -3.60 6.98
C ALA A 63 -13.16 -4.60 6.21
N ILE A 64 -11.87 -4.27 5.97
CA ILE A 64 -10.92 -5.22 5.35
C ILE A 64 -10.76 -6.48 6.20
N ALA A 65 -10.58 -6.34 7.51
CA ALA A 65 -10.50 -7.50 8.41
C ALA A 65 -11.78 -8.33 8.37
N ARG A 66 -12.94 -7.68 8.38
CA ARG A 66 -14.26 -8.34 8.35
C ARG A 66 -14.55 -9.06 7.04
N SER A 67 -14.01 -8.62 5.91
CA SER A 67 -14.15 -9.30 4.61
C SER A 67 -13.38 -10.62 4.52
N GLY A 68 -12.73 -11.06 5.60
CA GLY A 68 -12.00 -12.33 5.68
C GLY A 68 -10.54 -12.25 5.23
N ALA A 69 -10.00 -11.07 5.02
CA ALA A 69 -8.60 -10.91 4.73
C ALA A 69 -7.72 -11.18 5.96
N ARG A 70 -6.68 -11.98 5.79
CA ARG A 70 -5.62 -12.15 6.79
C ARG A 70 -4.70 -10.92 6.74
N ILE A 71 -4.79 -10.07 7.75
CA ILE A 71 -3.99 -8.85 7.84
C ILE A 71 -2.51 -9.21 8.10
N VAL A 72 -1.64 -8.76 7.23
CA VAL A 72 -0.18 -8.86 7.36
C VAL A 72 0.35 -7.74 8.25
N THR A 73 -0.06 -6.52 7.94
CA THR A 73 0.27 -5.33 8.74
C THR A 73 -0.84 -4.30 8.66
N TYR A 74 -1.03 -3.59 9.76
CA TYR A 74 -1.70 -2.30 9.79
C TYR A 74 -0.78 -1.33 10.52
N GLY A 75 -0.24 -0.39 9.77
CA GLY A 75 0.84 0.48 10.18
C GLY A 75 2.23 -0.02 9.75
N ALA A 76 3.10 0.94 9.48
CA ALA A 76 4.51 0.73 9.17
C ALA A 76 5.34 1.92 9.65
N ALA A 77 6.61 1.67 9.97
CA ALA A 77 7.53 2.72 10.42
C ALA A 77 8.08 3.60 9.29
N VAL A 78 7.57 3.46 8.07
CA VAL A 78 7.98 4.23 6.88
C VAL A 78 7.09 5.44 6.67
N LEU A 79 7.68 6.60 6.46
CA LEU A 79 6.99 7.85 6.14
C LEU A 79 7.36 8.34 4.73
N PRO A 80 6.40 8.91 3.96
CA PRO A 80 4.96 8.99 4.25
C PRO A 80 4.24 7.64 4.12
N GLY A 81 3.11 7.50 4.81
CA GLY A 81 2.23 6.36 4.65
C GLY A 81 2.13 5.42 5.84
N ALA A 82 2.47 5.89 7.06
CA ALA A 82 2.50 5.08 8.28
C ALA A 82 1.25 4.23 8.53
N MET A 83 0.05 4.67 8.11
CA MET A 83 -1.20 3.95 8.29
C MET A 83 -1.53 2.97 7.15
N PHE A 84 -0.54 2.56 6.39
CA PHE A 84 -0.70 1.56 5.34
C PHE A 84 -1.15 0.21 5.91
N LEU A 85 -2.09 -0.44 5.21
CA LEU A 85 -2.55 -1.78 5.54
C LEU A 85 -2.30 -2.72 4.35
N LEU A 86 -1.82 -3.92 4.65
CA LEU A 86 -1.71 -5.02 3.69
C LEU A 86 -2.36 -6.26 4.28
N GLY A 87 -3.18 -6.92 3.50
CA GLY A 87 -3.76 -8.22 3.80
C GLY A 87 -3.82 -9.11 2.56
N TYR A 88 -4.03 -10.39 2.78
CA TYR A 88 -4.26 -11.38 1.72
C TYR A 88 -5.47 -12.24 2.06
N TYR A 89 -6.25 -12.58 1.04
CA TYR A 89 -7.27 -13.60 1.13
C TYR A 89 -6.68 -15.02 1.01
N GLU A 90 -7.48 -16.04 1.26
CA GLU A 90 -7.04 -17.43 1.16
C GLU A 90 -6.56 -17.84 -0.24
N ASP A 91 -7.14 -17.24 -1.28
CA ASP A 91 -6.76 -17.43 -2.68
C ASP A 91 -5.47 -16.67 -3.07
N GLY A 92 -4.86 -15.95 -2.13
CA GLY A 92 -3.66 -15.15 -2.35
C GLY A 92 -3.92 -13.75 -2.87
N GLN A 93 -5.18 -13.36 -3.17
CA GLN A 93 -5.50 -12.02 -3.64
C GLN A 93 -5.14 -10.97 -2.58
N PRO A 94 -4.32 -9.96 -2.93
CA PRO A 94 -3.97 -8.89 -2.00
C PRO A 94 -5.08 -7.85 -1.85
N VAL A 95 -5.21 -7.33 -0.65
CA VAL A 95 -6.01 -6.14 -0.34
C VAL A 95 -5.15 -5.13 0.42
N MET A 96 -5.21 -3.88 0.00
CA MET A 96 -4.43 -2.80 0.63
C MET A 96 -5.34 -1.65 1.03
N GLY A 97 -5.14 -1.16 2.25
CA GLY A 97 -5.69 0.10 2.73
C GLY A 97 -4.65 1.22 2.56
N LEU A 98 -4.99 2.23 1.79
CA LEU A 98 -4.06 3.29 1.39
C LEU A 98 -4.34 4.57 2.19
N PRO A 99 -3.35 5.07 2.97
CA PRO A 99 -3.49 6.35 3.66
C PRO A 99 -3.58 7.51 2.65
N GLY A 100 -4.29 8.56 3.02
CA GLY A 100 -4.59 9.69 2.14
C GLY A 100 -3.36 10.34 1.49
N CYS A 101 -2.19 10.25 2.11
CA CYS A 101 -0.94 10.80 1.55
C CYS A 101 -0.51 10.13 0.23
N VAL A 102 -0.98 8.93 -0.08
CA VAL A 102 -0.72 8.26 -1.37
C VAL A 102 -1.19 9.11 -2.56
N MET A 103 -2.19 9.96 -2.34
CA MET A 103 -2.82 10.78 -3.37
C MET A 103 -2.04 12.06 -3.73
N TYR A 104 -1.08 12.48 -2.91
CA TYR A 104 -0.32 13.71 -3.15
C TYR A 104 1.18 13.56 -2.92
N ALA A 105 1.63 12.58 -2.13
CA ALA A 105 3.05 12.34 -1.94
C ALA A 105 3.65 11.64 -3.17
N LYS A 106 4.84 12.09 -3.56
CA LYS A 106 5.58 11.54 -4.70
C LYS A 106 5.84 10.05 -4.54
N ALA A 107 6.24 9.64 -3.33
CA ALA A 107 6.45 8.25 -2.96
C ALA A 107 5.97 8.02 -1.51
N THR A 108 5.45 6.84 -1.25
CA THR A 108 4.97 6.37 0.05
C THR A 108 5.37 4.92 0.24
N ILE A 109 5.09 4.33 1.39
CA ILE A 109 5.28 2.88 1.58
C ILE A 109 4.53 2.05 0.53
N PHE A 110 3.36 2.51 0.04
CA PHE A 110 2.63 1.84 -1.03
C PHE A 110 3.51 1.66 -2.28
N ASP A 111 4.29 2.70 -2.65
CA ASP A 111 5.16 2.66 -3.82
C ASP A 111 6.35 1.69 -3.66
N LEU A 112 6.72 1.33 -2.42
CA LEU A 112 7.72 0.29 -2.13
C LEU A 112 7.14 -1.12 -2.17
N ILE A 113 5.88 -1.28 -1.75
CA ILE A 113 5.23 -2.58 -1.64
C ILE A 113 4.57 -3.01 -2.95
N LEU A 114 3.98 -2.05 -3.69
CA LEU A 114 3.25 -2.31 -4.93
C LEU A 114 4.06 -3.14 -5.96
N PRO A 115 5.33 -2.84 -6.26
CA PRO A 115 6.10 -3.61 -7.25
C PRO A 115 6.23 -5.09 -6.88
N ARG A 116 6.38 -5.39 -5.60
CA ARG A 116 6.52 -6.77 -5.10
C ARG A 116 5.21 -7.52 -5.23
N VAL A 117 4.11 -6.90 -4.82
CA VAL A 117 2.77 -7.48 -4.94
C VAL A 117 2.39 -7.66 -6.42
N ALA A 118 2.69 -6.69 -7.27
CA ALA A 118 2.47 -6.77 -8.72
C ALA A 118 3.26 -7.91 -9.38
N ALA A 119 4.44 -8.24 -8.85
CA ALA A 119 5.23 -9.39 -9.28
C ALA A 119 4.74 -10.74 -8.71
N GLY A 120 3.61 -10.76 -8.00
CA GLY A 120 3.05 -11.97 -7.38
C GLY A 120 3.79 -12.45 -6.13
N LEU A 121 4.65 -11.60 -5.54
CA LEU A 121 5.38 -11.92 -4.33
C LEU A 121 4.53 -11.63 -3.10
N SER A 122 4.38 -12.61 -2.22
CA SER A 122 3.78 -12.39 -0.91
C SER A 122 4.73 -11.59 -0.02
N VAL A 123 4.27 -10.44 0.46
CA VAL A 123 5.04 -9.59 1.38
C VAL A 123 4.69 -9.92 2.82
N THR A 124 5.69 -10.14 3.65
CA THR A 124 5.52 -10.51 5.06
C THR A 124 5.65 -9.29 5.99
N LYS A 125 5.14 -9.43 7.21
CA LYS A 125 5.29 -8.40 8.24
C LYS A 125 6.77 -8.10 8.54
N GLN A 126 7.61 -9.14 8.55
CA GLN A 126 9.05 -9.00 8.79
C GLN A 126 9.73 -8.18 7.70
N GLU A 127 9.37 -8.39 6.44
CA GLU A 127 9.91 -7.63 5.32
C GLU A 127 9.48 -6.16 5.37
N ILE A 128 8.23 -5.88 5.78
CA ILE A 128 7.78 -4.50 5.98
C ILE A 128 8.52 -3.85 7.16
N ALA A 129 8.70 -4.59 8.25
CA ALA A 129 9.46 -4.11 9.40
C ALA A 129 10.95 -3.87 9.07
N ALA A 130 11.52 -4.67 8.17
CA ALA A 130 12.90 -4.52 7.69
C ALA A 130 13.13 -3.30 6.80
N LEU A 131 12.06 -2.62 6.32
CA LEU A 131 12.19 -1.31 5.68
C LEU A 131 12.68 -0.23 6.64
N ASP A 132 12.68 -0.55 7.96
CA ASP A 132 13.13 0.30 9.06
C ASP A 132 12.34 1.63 9.20
N CYS A 133 12.68 2.40 10.21
CA CYS A 133 12.14 3.75 10.44
C CYS A 133 12.93 4.77 9.61
N GLY A 134 12.33 5.26 8.54
CA GLY A 134 12.93 6.30 7.72
C GLY A 134 11.91 6.94 6.80
N GLY A 135 12.28 8.07 6.23
CA GLY A 135 11.50 8.74 5.20
C GLY A 135 12.01 8.35 3.81
N LEU A 136 11.12 8.33 2.85
CA LEU A 136 11.49 8.18 1.45
C LEU A 136 12.16 9.45 0.94
N CYS A 137 13.15 9.31 0.07
CA CYS A 137 13.84 10.44 -0.54
C CYS A 137 12.84 11.36 -1.26
N LEU A 138 12.80 12.61 -0.86
CA LEU A 138 11.89 13.63 -1.41
C LEU A 138 12.49 14.36 -2.62
N GLY A 139 13.70 14.00 -3.07
CA GLY A 139 14.38 14.64 -4.18
C GLY A 139 14.85 16.07 -3.85
N CYS A 140 15.55 16.22 -2.72
CA CYS A 140 16.17 17.50 -2.35
C CYS A 140 17.05 18.02 -3.47
N ALA A 141 17.15 19.34 -3.61
CA ALA A 141 18.00 20.00 -4.62
C ALA A 141 19.48 19.61 -4.46
N GLU A 142 19.91 19.36 -3.23
CA GLU A 142 21.23 18.83 -2.89
C GLU A 142 21.04 17.53 -2.09
N CYS A 143 21.73 16.46 -2.52
CA CYS A 143 21.65 15.16 -1.87
C CYS A 143 22.64 15.10 -0.71
N HIS A 144 22.14 14.86 0.50
CA HIS A 144 22.96 14.73 1.70
C HIS A 144 23.22 13.26 2.09
N TYR A 145 22.97 12.30 1.20
CA TYR A 145 23.28 10.89 1.47
C TYR A 145 24.81 10.72 1.70
N PRO A 146 25.25 9.93 2.68
CA PRO A 146 24.49 9.03 3.55
C PRO A 146 23.98 9.68 4.85
N VAL A 147 24.22 10.95 5.10
CA VAL A 147 23.82 11.68 6.33
C VAL A 147 22.47 12.37 6.07
N CYS A 148 21.49 11.64 5.57
CA CYS A 148 20.16 12.17 5.29
C CYS A 148 19.18 11.72 6.37
N PRO A 149 18.47 12.65 7.05
CA PRO A 149 17.49 12.28 8.09
C PRO A 149 16.25 11.58 7.51
N SER A 150 16.01 11.69 6.21
CA SER A 150 14.86 11.07 5.55
C SER A 150 15.14 9.64 5.05
N VAL A 151 16.40 9.25 4.93
CA VAL A 151 16.80 7.90 4.52
C VAL A 151 17.79 7.37 5.54
N ARG A 152 17.35 6.54 6.46
CA ARG A 152 18.26 5.71 7.24
C ARG A 152 18.57 4.47 6.44
N SER A 153 19.84 4.27 6.10
CA SER A 153 20.29 3.02 5.51
C SER A 153 20.07 1.90 6.51
N VAL A 154 19.25 0.93 6.16
CA VAL A 154 19.34 -0.39 6.77
C VAL A 154 20.77 -0.85 6.59
N LYS A 155 21.44 -1.24 7.67
CA LYS A 155 22.67 -2.02 7.52
C LYS A 155 22.26 -3.29 6.82
N SER A 156 22.50 -3.37 5.52
CA SER A 156 22.21 -4.54 4.72
C SER A 156 23.13 -5.66 5.20
N ASN A 157 22.56 -6.68 5.78
CA ASN A 157 23.12 -7.99 5.58
C ASN A 157 22.75 -8.33 4.14
N ASP A 158 23.71 -8.22 3.25
CA ASP A 158 23.71 -8.44 1.82
C ASP A 158 22.47 -9.12 1.23
N VAL A 159 21.56 -8.34 0.65
CA VAL A 159 20.57 -8.84 -0.31
C VAL A 159 20.94 -8.23 -1.67
N THR A 160 21.61 -9.01 -2.47
CA THR A 160 21.88 -8.67 -3.87
C THR A 160 20.63 -9.00 -4.68
N ILE A 161 19.95 -7.97 -5.19
CA ILE A 161 18.81 -8.15 -6.10
C ILE A 161 19.35 -8.10 -7.52
N TYR A 162 19.31 -9.24 -8.22
CA TYR A 162 19.55 -9.28 -9.65
C TYR A 162 18.24 -9.02 -10.38
N ILE A 163 18.18 -7.94 -11.17
CA ILE A 163 17.11 -7.70 -12.14
C ILE A 163 17.58 -8.29 -13.46
N SER A 164 16.97 -9.40 -13.89
CA SER A 164 17.13 -9.90 -15.24
C SER A 164 16.03 -9.27 -16.11
N THR A 165 16.42 -8.46 -17.08
CA THR A 165 15.55 -8.07 -18.20
C THR A 165 15.60 -9.17 -19.24
N ALA A 166 14.46 -9.81 -19.50
CA ALA A 166 14.26 -10.65 -20.66
C ALA A 166 13.82 -9.81 -21.86
#